data_4416255ada5426628c8f18ebcce21fad
#
_entry.id   4416255ada5426628c8f18ebcce21fad
#
_cell.length_a   1.000
_cell.length_b   1.000
_cell.length_c   1.000
_cell.angle_alpha   90.00
_cell.angle_beta   90.00
_cell.angle_gamma   90.00
#
_symmetry.space_group_name_H-M   'P 1'
#
loop_
_entity.id
_entity.type
_entity.pdbx_description
1 polymer ?
#
loop_
_entity_poly.entity_id
_entity_poly.type
_entity_poly.pdbx_seq_one_letter_code
_entity_poly.pdbx_strand_id
1 'polypeptide(L)'
;MTKVEFCKFLDGMDKRGGIQLKPIGRAKNTAKKPALTGWKDLITEIALDKRYTKGLDGIEGYSHVIIVYWMGREKECHLKHHPQGRKDVPYGGIFACRCPQRPNRIAISTVKLVSRKRNSIKVKGLDILDGTPILDIKP
;
A
#
# COMPACT_ATOMS: atom_id res chain seq x y z
N MET A 1 27.13 9.09 5.39
CA MET A 1 26.38 8.29 6.38
C MET A 1 27.30 7.97 7.54
N THR A 2 26.92 8.35 8.75
CA THR A 2 27.67 8.02 9.95
C THR A 2 27.48 6.54 10.35
N LYS A 3 28.36 5.99 11.20
CA LYS A 3 28.22 4.63 11.72
C LYS A 3 26.87 4.42 12.45
N VAL A 4 26.39 5.44 13.15
CA VAL A 4 25.10 5.41 13.87
C VAL A 4 23.93 5.39 12.89
N GLU A 5 23.99 6.17 11.81
CA GLU A 5 22.98 6.16 10.75
C GLU A 5 22.95 4.84 9.99
N PHE A 6 24.12 4.27 9.69
CA PHE A 6 24.20 2.95 9.06
C PHE A 6 23.65 1.83 9.97
N CYS A 7 23.91 1.86 11.27
CA CYS A 7 23.32 0.91 12.22
C CYS A 7 21.79 1.04 12.26
N LYS A 8 21.25 2.28 12.29
CA LYS A 8 19.79 2.50 12.19
C LYS A 8 19.21 2.03 10.88
N PHE A 9 19.93 2.16 9.78
CA PHE A 9 19.54 1.64 8.48
C PHE A 9 19.39 0.10 8.51
N LEU A 10 20.28 -0.60 9.22
CA LEU A 10 20.24 -2.05 9.35
C LEU A 10 19.19 -2.57 10.35
N ASP A 11 18.60 -1.70 11.19
CA ASP A 11 17.55 -2.09 12.15
C ASP A 11 16.29 -2.66 11.49
N GLY A 12 16.08 -2.39 10.20
CA GLY A 12 14.99 -2.98 9.42
C GLY A 12 15.32 -4.35 8.81
N MET A 13 16.53 -4.86 9.00
CA MET A 13 16.97 -6.14 8.45
C MET A 13 17.08 -7.20 9.55
N ASP A 14 16.59 -8.40 9.28
CA ASP A 14 16.82 -9.53 10.17
C ASP A 14 18.25 -10.08 10.02
N LYS A 15 18.68 -10.97 10.94
CA LYS A 15 20.02 -11.56 10.95
C LYS A 15 20.36 -12.38 9.69
N ARG A 16 19.37 -12.70 8.85
CA ARG A 16 19.51 -13.46 7.59
C ARG A 16 19.46 -12.57 6.36
N GLY A 17 19.46 -11.23 6.56
CA GLY A 17 19.38 -10.25 5.48
C GLY A 17 17.96 -9.98 4.98
N GLY A 18 16.92 -10.47 5.67
CA GLY A 18 15.53 -10.14 5.39
C GLY A 18 15.19 -8.71 5.79
N ILE A 19 14.27 -8.08 5.07
CA ILE A 19 13.76 -6.74 5.39
C ILE A 19 12.49 -6.89 6.22
N GLN A 20 12.44 -6.22 7.37
CA GLN A 20 11.24 -6.15 8.19
C GLN A 20 10.50 -4.86 7.92
N LEU A 21 9.26 -4.94 7.42
CA LEU A 21 8.37 -3.81 7.23
C LEU A 21 7.38 -3.71 8.39
N LYS A 22 7.14 -2.48 8.85
CA LYS A 22 6.14 -2.19 9.89
C LYS A 22 5.06 -1.32 9.28
N PRO A 23 3.77 -1.72 9.33
CA PRO A 23 2.68 -0.87 8.90
C PRO A 23 2.66 0.45 9.69
N ILE A 24 2.43 1.55 8.99
CA ILE A 24 2.26 2.88 9.61
C ILE A 24 0.81 3.17 9.97
N GLY A 25 -0.12 2.39 9.45
CA GLY A 25 -1.55 2.54 9.67
C GLY A 25 -2.36 1.49 8.93
N ARG A 26 -3.66 1.72 8.85
CA ARG A 26 -4.60 0.82 8.16
C ARG A 26 -5.64 1.60 7.38
N ALA A 27 -6.11 0.97 6.29
CA ALA A 27 -7.25 1.46 5.54
C ALA A 27 -8.57 1.14 6.26
N LYS A 28 -9.49 2.10 6.22
CA LYS A 28 -10.88 1.94 6.69
C LYS A 28 -11.84 2.35 5.59
N ASN A 29 -12.64 1.41 5.13
CA ASN A 29 -13.68 1.64 4.14
C ASN A 29 -14.77 0.57 4.20
N THR A 30 -15.71 0.60 3.27
CA THR A 30 -16.80 -0.39 3.19
C THR A 30 -16.48 -1.61 2.36
N ALA A 31 -15.33 -1.69 1.71
CA ALA A 31 -14.95 -2.79 0.84
C ALA A 31 -14.47 -4.00 1.66
N LYS A 32 -15.33 -4.99 1.83
CA LYS A 32 -15.04 -6.23 2.56
C LYS A 32 -14.57 -7.38 1.67
N LYS A 33 -14.87 -7.30 0.36
CA LYS A 33 -14.52 -8.32 -0.65
C LYS A 33 -13.93 -7.64 -1.89
N PRO A 34 -13.03 -8.32 -2.62
CA PRO A 34 -12.55 -7.81 -3.90
C PRO A 34 -13.69 -7.56 -4.88
N ALA A 35 -13.64 -6.45 -5.60
CA ALA A 35 -14.60 -6.10 -6.64
C ALA A 35 -13.87 -5.59 -7.88
N LEU A 36 -14.37 -5.95 -9.05
CA LEU A 36 -13.82 -5.48 -10.34
C LEU A 36 -14.21 -4.02 -10.65
N THR A 37 -15.27 -3.52 -10.02
CA THR A 37 -15.84 -2.19 -10.26
C THR A 37 -16.28 -1.54 -8.95
N GLY A 38 -16.53 -0.22 -8.99
CA GLY A 38 -17.06 0.54 -7.85
C GLY A 38 -16.01 1.16 -6.93
N TRP A 39 -14.75 0.78 -7.05
CA TRP A 39 -13.67 1.33 -6.21
C TRP A 39 -13.28 2.78 -6.59
N LYS A 40 -13.56 3.22 -7.82
CA LYS A 40 -13.20 4.58 -8.31
C LYS A 40 -13.79 5.70 -7.48
N ASP A 41 -14.98 5.51 -6.95
CA ASP A 41 -15.69 6.50 -6.12
C ASP A 41 -15.63 6.20 -4.63
N LEU A 42 -14.98 5.10 -4.26
CA LEU A 42 -14.82 4.70 -2.87
C LEU A 42 -13.95 5.71 -2.12
N ILE A 43 -14.45 6.20 -1.01
CA ILE A 43 -13.67 6.97 -0.04
C ILE A 43 -13.08 6.02 0.98
N THR A 44 -11.77 6.07 1.11
CA THR A 44 -11.03 5.30 2.11
C THR A 44 -10.36 6.25 3.08
N GLU A 45 -10.54 6.02 4.37
CA GLU A 45 -9.76 6.67 5.42
C GLU A 45 -8.49 5.87 5.66
N ILE A 46 -7.35 6.53 5.56
CA ILE A 46 -6.05 5.99 5.97
C ILE A 46 -5.78 6.50 7.38
N ALA A 47 -5.97 5.64 8.37
CA ALA A 47 -5.73 5.97 9.78
C ALA A 47 -4.31 5.53 10.16
N LEU A 48 -3.43 6.51 10.41
CA LEU A 48 -2.07 6.25 10.87
C LEU A 48 -2.00 6.03 12.38
N ASP A 49 -1.00 5.31 12.82
CA ASP A 49 -0.60 5.31 14.23
C ASP A 49 -0.28 6.75 14.65
N LYS A 50 -0.73 7.14 15.85
CA LYS A 50 -0.59 8.51 16.36
C LYS A 50 0.86 9.03 16.37
N ARG A 51 1.84 8.14 16.54
CA ARG A 51 3.27 8.48 16.49
C ARG A 51 3.72 9.10 15.15
N TYR A 52 2.98 8.83 14.07
CA TYR A 52 3.28 9.32 12.73
C TYR A 52 2.49 10.58 12.33
N THR A 53 1.71 11.17 13.24
CA THR A 53 0.84 12.33 12.95
C THR A 53 1.61 13.47 12.28
N LYS A 54 2.79 13.81 12.79
CA LYS A 54 3.64 14.88 12.24
C LYS A 54 4.15 14.59 10.83
N GLY A 55 4.22 13.32 10.44
CA GLY A 55 4.58 12.91 9.07
C GLY A 55 3.57 13.33 8.01
N LEU A 56 2.36 13.71 8.40
CA LEU A 56 1.33 14.23 7.49
C LEU A 56 1.41 15.75 7.29
N ASP A 57 2.28 16.46 7.98
CA ASP A 57 2.36 17.92 7.87
C ASP A 57 2.74 18.34 6.46
N GLY A 58 1.92 19.21 5.87
CA GLY A 58 2.09 19.70 4.50
C GLY A 58 1.47 18.82 3.40
N ILE A 59 0.89 17.67 3.75
CA ILE A 59 0.27 16.77 2.74
C ILE A 59 -0.91 17.42 2.03
N GLU A 60 -1.58 18.38 2.70
CA GLU A 60 -2.73 19.13 2.17
C GLU A 60 -2.38 19.95 0.92
N GLY A 61 -1.08 20.21 0.70
CA GLY A 61 -0.59 20.90 -0.50
C GLY A 61 -0.66 20.10 -1.79
N TYR A 62 -0.95 18.82 -1.71
CA TYR A 62 -0.98 17.91 -2.86
C TYR A 62 -2.40 17.52 -3.23
N SER A 63 -2.69 17.45 -4.52
CA SER A 63 -3.99 16.98 -5.04
C SER A 63 -4.12 15.45 -4.99
N HIS A 64 -3.01 14.75 -5.15
CA HIS A 64 -2.91 13.29 -5.18
C HIS A 64 -1.75 12.82 -4.31
N VAL A 65 -1.85 11.59 -3.83
CA VAL A 65 -0.81 10.90 -3.08
C VAL A 65 -0.66 9.47 -3.58
N ILE A 66 0.52 8.91 -3.41
CA ILE A 66 0.79 7.50 -3.67
C ILE A 66 0.68 6.76 -2.34
N ILE A 67 -0.20 5.78 -2.28
CA ILE A 67 -0.35 4.88 -1.14
C ILE A 67 0.40 3.60 -1.43
N VAL A 68 1.30 3.22 -0.53
CA VAL A 68 2.03 1.96 -0.55
C VAL A 68 1.43 1.05 0.51
N TYR A 69 0.99 -0.15 0.14
CA TYR A 69 0.25 -1.03 1.03
C TYR A 69 0.58 -2.51 0.83
N TRP A 70 0.16 -3.33 1.79
CA TRP A 70 0.41 -4.76 1.80
C TRP A 70 -0.84 -5.55 1.40
N MET A 71 -0.74 -6.37 0.35
CA MET A 71 -1.82 -7.24 -0.15
C MET A 71 -1.78 -8.61 0.56
N GLY A 72 -1.93 -8.62 1.88
CA GLY A 72 -1.66 -9.78 2.73
C GLY A 72 -2.68 -10.92 2.68
N ARG A 73 -3.83 -10.75 2.02
CA ARG A 73 -4.85 -11.80 1.92
C ARG A 73 -4.47 -12.90 0.93
N GLU A 74 -3.64 -12.56 -0.06
CA GLU A 74 -3.15 -13.56 -1.00
C GLU A 74 -2.08 -14.43 -0.32
N LYS A 75 -2.14 -15.72 -0.55
CA LYS A 75 -1.19 -16.69 0.04
C LYS A 75 -0.27 -17.32 -1.00
N GLU A 76 -0.68 -17.29 -2.27
CA GLU A 76 0.06 -17.90 -3.36
C GLU A 76 1.01 -16.91 -4.02
N CYS A 77 2.07 -17.42 -4.60
CA CYS A 77 3.02 -16.69 -5.44
C CYS A 77 3.19 -17.43 -6.76
N HIS A 78 2.91 -16.74 -7.85
CA HIS A 78 3.07 -17.26 -9.21
C HIS A 78 4.01 -16.36 -9.99
N LEU A 79 5.10 -16.92 -10.52
CA LEU A 79 6.04 -16.14 -11.34
C LEU A 79 5.48 -15.78 -12.71
N LYS A 80 4.51 -16.57 -13.20
CA LYS A 80 3.77 -16.31 -14.44
C LYS A 80 2.30 -16.63 -14.26
N HIS A 81 1.42 -15.83 -14.84
CA HIS A 81 -0.02 -16.08 -14.88
C HIS A 81 -0.75 -15.20 -15.91
N HIS A 82 -2.03 -15.44 -16.10
CA HIS A 82 -2.93 -14.52 -16.78
C HIS A 82 -3.37 -13.42 -15.79
N PRO A 83 -3.10 -12.12 -16.05
CA PRO A 83 -3.56 -11.04 -15.18
C PRO A 83 -5.06 -11.14 -14.89
N GLN A 84 -5.44 -11.07 -13.60
CA GLN A 84 -6.84 -11.21 -13.14
C GLN A 84 -7.55 -12.50 -13.60
N GLY A 85 -6.81 -13.56 -13.93
CA GLY A 85 -7.37 -14.79 -14.50
C GLY A 85 -7.94 -14.66 -15.91
N ARG A 86 -7.74 -13.52 -16.55
CA ARG A 86 -8.26 -13.22 -17.89
C ARG A 86 -7.46 -13.94 -18.96
N LYS A 87 -8.07 -14.92 -19.62
CA LYS A 87 -7.45 -15.69 -20.71
C LYS A 87 -7.28 -14.89 -22.02
N ASP A 88 -7.99 -13.76 -22.16
CA ASP A 88 -7.88 -12.81 -23.26
C ASP A 88 -6.65 -11.88 -23.15
N VAL A 89 -5.96 -11.90 -22.01
CA VAL A 89 -4.73 -11.16 -21.78
C VAL A 89 -3.55 -12.11 -21.88
N PRO A 90 -2.42 -11.71 -22.50
CA PRO A 90 -1.26 -12.58 -22.62
C PRO A 90 -0.77 -13.14 -21.29
N TYR A 91 -0.38 -14.41 -21.30
CA TYR A 91 0.29 -15.05 -20.19
C TYR A 91 1.66 -14.41 -19.98
N GLY A 92 1.87 -13.79 -18.84
CA GLY A 92 3.05 -12.97 -18.59
C GLY A 92 3.69 -13.19 -17.22
N GLY A 93 4.86 -12.60 -17.04
CA GLY A 93 5.58 -12.61 -15.77
C GLY A 93 4.89 -11.70 -14.75
N ILE A 94 5.03 -12.05 -13.47
CA ILE A 94 4.42 -11.31 -12.36
C ILE A 94 4.90 -9.85 -12.28
N PHE A 95 6.12 -9.56 -12.70
CA PHE A 95 6.66 -8.19 -12.70
C PHE A 95 6.16 -7.35 -13.88
N ALA A 96 5.50 -7.98 -14.85
CA ALA A 96 4.79 -7.30 -15.94
C ALA A 96 3.32 -7.02 -15.60
N CYS A 97 2.86 -7.33 -14.39
CA CYS A 97 1.53 -6.99 -13.91
C CYS A 97 1.57 -6.49 -12.46
N ARG A 98 0.46 -5.94 -11.97
CA ARG A 98 0.28 -5.48 -10.58
C ARG A 98 -0.56 -6.44 -9.75
N CYS A 99 -0.55 -7.71 -10.09
CA CYS A 99 -1.32 -8.74 -9.40
C CYS A 99 -0.72 -9.07 -8.03
N PRO A 100 -1.54 -9.53 -7.07
CA PRO A 100 -1.10 -9.76 -5.70
C PRO A 100 -0.24 -11.02 -5.48
N GLN A 101 -0.29 -12.00 -6.40
CA GLN A 101 0.44 -13.27 -6.30
C GLN A 101 1.94 -13.10 -6.57
N ARG A 102 2.58 -12.16 -5.88
CA ARG A 102 3.98 -11.79 -6.11
C ARG A 102 4.87 -12.12 -4.89
N PRO A 103 6.20 -12.22 -5.08
CA PRO A 103 7.12 -12.55 -3.98
C PRO A 103 6.98 -11.61 -2.78
N ASN A 104 6.97 -10.31 -3.03
CA ASN A 104 6.67 -9.28 -2.03
C ASN A 104 5.34 -8.62 -2.42
N ARG A 105 4.32 -8.79 -1.61
CA ARG A 105 2.95 -8.36 -1.90
C ARG A 105 2.73 -6.88 -1.63
N ILE A 106 3.69 -6.07 -2.07
CA ILE A 106 3.65 -4.62 -1.97
C ILE A 106 2.92 -4.06 -3.18
N ALA A 107 1.93 -3.22 -2.93
CA ALA A 107 1.19 -2.53 -3.97
C ALA A 107 1.31 -1.02 -3.81
N ILE A 108 1.12 -0.32 -4.91
CA ILE A 108 1.04 1.13 -4.95
C ILE A 108 -0.19 1.58 -5.71
N SER A 109 -0.80 2.68 -5.27
CA SER A 109 -1.89 3.34 -6.00
C SER A 109 -1.76 4.85 -5.86
N THR A 110 -1.84 5.57 -6.97
CA THR A 110 -1.99 7.02 -6.98
C THR A 110 -3.47 7.36 -6.83
N VAL A 111 -3.82 8.12 -5.81
CA VAL A 111 -5.20 8.41 -5.47
C VAL A 111 -5.40 9.88 -5.15
N LYS A 112 -6.64 10.38 -5.33
CA LYS A 112 -6.99 11.75 -4.99
C LYS A 112 -7.00 11.93 -3.48
N LEU A 113 -6.27 12.93 -2.99
CA LEU A 113 -6.37 13.36 -1.60
C LEU A 113 -7.65 14.19 -1.41
N VAL A 114 -8.51 13.79 -0.50
CA VAL A 114 -9.78 14.46 -0.23
C VAL A 114 -9.64 15.41 0.97
N SER A 115 -9.08 14.91 2.07
CA SER A 115 -8.91 15.71 3.29
C SER A 115 -7.92 15.07 4.24
N ARG A 116 -7.45 15.87 5.19
CA ARG A 116 -6.68 15.41 6.35
C ARG A 116 -7.40 15.79 7.64
N LYS A 117 -7.37 14.91 8.63
CA LYS A 117 -7.83 15.20 10.00
C LYS A 117 -6.93 14.49 11.01
N ARG A 118 -6.18 15.27 11.79
CA ARG A 118 -5.24 14.73 12.79
C ARG A 118 -4.27 13.71 12.17
N ASN A 119 -4.33 12.44 12.59
CA ASN A 119 -3.49 11.33 12.11
C ASN A 119 -4.14 10.52 11.00
N SER A 120 -5.13 11.04 10.32
CA SER A 120 -5.78 10.36 9.19
C SER A 120 -5.90 11.25 7.96
N ILE A 121 -5.93 10.61 6.80
CA ILE A 121 -6.30 11.23 5.53
C ILE A 121 -7.45 10.45 4.90
N LYS A 122 -8.29 11.17 4.16
CA LYS A 122 -9.28 10.55 3.26
C LYS A 122 -8.81 10.65 1.84
N VAL A 123 -8.89 9.54 1.13
CA VAL A 123 -8.52 9.43 -0.29
C VAL A 123 -9.66 8.82 -1.08
N LYS A 124 -9.72 9.12 -2.38
CA LYS A 124 -10.74 8.61 -3.29
C LYS A 124 -10.11 7.78 -4.39
N GLY A 125 -10.71 6.64 -4.71
CA GLY A 125 -10.31 5.80 -5.82
C GLY A 125 -9.22 4.80 -5.47
N LEU A 126 -9.10 4.40 -4.22
CA LEU A 126 -8.16 3.39 -3.76
C LEU A 126 -8.81 1.99 -3.82
N ASP A 127 -8.29 1.14 -4.69
CA ASP A 127 -8.73 -0.26 -4.81
C ASP A 127 -8.06 -1.11 -3.72
N ILE A 128 -8.64 -1.04 -2.53
CA ILE A 128 -8.08 -1.66 -1.32
C ILE A 128 -9.22 -2.16 -0.42
N LEU A 129 -9.00 -3.27 0.24
CA LEU A 129 -9.96 -3.80 1.20
C LEU A 129 -9.82 -3.14 2.57
N ASP A 130 -10.94 -3.07 3.27
CA ASP A 130 -10.97 -2.62 4.67
C ASP A 130 -9.96 -3.40 5.53
N GLY A 131 -9.23 -2.70 6.38
CA GLY A 131 -8.22 -3.26 7.27
C GLY A 131 -6.86 -3.50 6.63
N THR A 132 -6.67 -3.20 5.35
CA THR A 132 -5.37 -3.39 4.67
C THR A 132 -4.27 -2.57 5.35
N PRO A 133 -3.11 -3.20 5.66
CA PRO A 133 -1.98 -2.48 6.23
C PRO A 133 -1.37 -1.48 5.25
N ILE A 134 -1.13 -0.27 5.71
CA ILE A 134 -0.47 0.80 4.95
C ILE A 134 1.00 0.83 5.36
N LEU A 135 1.89 0.84 4.37
CA LEU A 135 3.34 0.80 4.57
C LEU A 135 3.98 2.18 4.43
N ASP A 136 3.47 3.02 3.52
CA ASP A 136 4.03 4.33 3.23
C ASP A 136 3.03 5.23 2.51
N ILE A 137 3.24 6.53 2.58
CA ILE A 137 2.51 7.55 1.82
C ILE A 137 3.55 8.48 1.19
N LYS A 138 3.41 8.76 -0.11
CA LYS A 138 4.29 9.66 -0.85
C LYS A 138 3.48 10.74 -1.56
N PRO A 139 4.08 11.92 -1.76
CA PRO A 139 3.45 12.98 -2.55
C PRO A 139 3.39 12.65 -4.04
#